data_2799a0550e271645d43c853c6128c463
#
_entry.id   2799a0550e271645d43c853c6128c463
#
_cell.length_a   1.000
_cell.length_b   1.000
_cell.length_c   1.000
_cell.angle_alpha   90.00
_cell.angle_beta   90.00
_cell.angle_gamma   90.00
#
_symmetry.space_group_name_H-M   'P 1'
#
loop_
_entity.id
_entity.type
_entity.pdbx_description
1 polymer ?
#
loop_
_entity_poly.entity_id
_entity_poly.type
_entity_poly.pdbx_seq_one_letter_code
_entity_poly.pdbx_strand_id
1 'polypeptide(L)'
;MGKEADSKIRDFIGKVRKKYNINKAILFGSRARLDHFKNSDYDVILVSPNFRGIFFSERIAKMYDFWNHYPLEIEPLCYTPEEFKRKLKEHGIIRQAVREGIEI
;
A
#
# COMPACT_ATOMS: atom_id res chain seq x y z
N MET A 1 8.84 3.58 21.33
CA MET A 1 8.79 2.80 20.12
C MET A 1 8.10 3.60 19.01
N GLY A 2 8.73 3.77 17.88
CA GLY A 2 8.16 4.53 16.80
C GLY A 2 7.08 3.78 16.05
N LYS A 3 6.46 4.49 15.11
CA LYS A 3 5.49 3.87 14.20
C LYS A 3 6.25 3.06 13.17
N GLU A 4 6.35 1.77 13.38
CA GLU A 4 7.02 0.87 12.45
C GLU A 4 6.03 -0.12 11.89
N ALA A 5 6.15 -0.37 10.59
CA ALA A 5 5.38 -1.42 9.95
C ALA A 5 5.88 -2.77 10.45
N ASP A 6 4.98 -3.71 10.64
CA ASP A 6 5.39 -5.04 11.11
C ASP A 6 6.04 -5.85 9.99
N SER A 7 6.54 -7.04 10.35
CA SER A 7 7.34 -7.86 9.45
C SER A 7 6.55 -8.38 8.25
N LYS A 8 5.24 -8.60 8.39
CA LYS A 8 4.43 -9.10 7.28
C LYS A 8 4.34 -8.10 6.14
N ILE A 9 4.05 -6.83 6.47
CA ILE A 9 3.93 -5.83 5.44
C ILE A 9 5.30 -5.49 4.84
N ARG A 10 6.35 -5.49 5.64
CA ARG A 10 7.71 -5.28 5.14
C ARG A 10 8.13 -6.38 4.18
N ASP A 11 7.78 -7.62 4.49
CA ASP A 11 8.06 -8.75 3.62
C ASP A 11 7.35 -8.59 2.28
N PHE A 12 6.07 -8.23 2.32
CA PHE A 12 5.28 -8.00 1.12
C PHE A 12 5.91 -6.91 0.25
N ILE A 13 6.18 -5.75 0.84
CA ILE A 13 6.76 -4.63 0.10
C ILE A 13 8.12 -4.98 -0.48
N GLY A 14 8.94 -5.71 0.28
CA GLY A 14 10.25 -6.15 -0.22
C GLY A 14 10.13 -7.02 -1.45
N LYS A 15 9.16 -7.93 -1.47
CA LYS A 15 8.94 -8.80 -2.63
C LYS A 15 8.43 -8.03 -3.83
N VAL A 16 7.51 -7.10 -3.61
CA VAL A 16 6.98 -6.26 -4.68
C VAL A 16 8.11 -5.44 -5.31
N ARG A 17 8.98 -4.89 -4.48
CA ARG A 17 10.10 -4.06 -4.96
C ARG A 17 11.10 -4.82 -5.82
N LYS A 18 11.16 -6.13 -5.70
CA LYS A 18 12.03 -6.94 -6.56
C LYS A 18 11.51 -7.04 -7.98
N LYS A 19 10.23 -6.83 -8.20
CA LYS A 19 9.59 -6.96 -9.51
C LYS A 19 9.11 -5.64 -10.08
N TYR A 20 8.83 -4.67 -9.24
CA TYR A 20 8.25 -3.38 -9.63
C TYR A 20 9.10 -2.24 -9.10
N ASN A 21 9.19 -1.19 -9.88
CA ASN A 21 9.86 0.03 -9.44
C ASN A 21 8.88 0.83 -8.58
N ILE A 22 8.86 0.55 -7.29
CA ILE A 22 7.93 1.19 -6.35
C ILE A 22 8.51 2.53 -5.88
N ASN A 23 7.89 3.62 -6.30
CA ASN A 23 8.31 4.97 -5.91
C ASN A 23 7.92 5.29 -4.48
N LYS A 24 6.74 4.84 -4.06
CA LYS A 24 6.24 5.03 -2.70
C LYS A 24 5.44 3.83 -2.27
N ALA A 25 5.55 3.48 -1.00
CA ALA A 25 4.72 2.48 -0.36
C ALA A 25 4.30 3.08 0.99
N ILE A 26 2.99 3.24 1.20
CA ILE A 26 2.46 3.93 2.38
C ILE A 26 1.45 3.03 3.06
N LEU A 27 1.74 2.63 4.29
CA LEU A 27 0.80 1.91 5.12
C LEU A 27 -0.10 2.94 5.81
N PHE A 28 -1.41 2.77 5.71
CA PHE A 28 -2.35 3.71 6.32
C PHE A 28 -3.47 2.96 7.05
N GLY A 29 -4.46 3.69 7.51
CA GLY A 29 -5.58 3.11 8.22
C GLY A 29 -5.22 2.71 9.64
N SER A 30 -5.97 1.77 10.22
CA SER A 30 -5.81 1.41 11.63
C SER A 30 -4.45 0.81 11.95
N ARG A 31 -3.85 0.07 11.02
CA ARG A 31 -2.52 -0.51 11.24
C ARG A 31 -1.45 0.55 11.38
N ALA A 32 -1.57 1.66 10.65
CA ALA A 32 -0.63 2.77 10.75
C ALA A 32 -0.78 3.52 12.07
N ARG A 33 -2.02 3.61 12.57
CA ARG A 33 -2.28 4.32 13.82
C ARG A 33 -1.99 3.49 15.05
N LEU A 34 -1.75 2.18 14.88
CA LEU A 34 -1.50 1.25 15.98
C LEU A 34 -2.70 1.08 16.92
N ASP A 35 -3.90 1.41 16.44
CA ASP A 35 -5.14 1.26 17.20
C ASP A 35 -6.06 0.20 16.58
N HIS A 36 -5.47 -0.77 15.90
CA HIS A 36 -6.18 -1.81 15.18
C HIS A 36 -6.49 -3.01 16.06
N PHE A 37 -7.51 -3.75 15.66
CA PHE A 37 -7.75 -5.08 16.19
C PHE A 37 -6.83 -6.07 15.48
N LYS A 38 -6.66 -7.25 16.10
CA LYS A 38 -5.79 -8.29 15.60
C LYS A 38 -6.04 -8.67 14.14
N ASN A 39 -7.30 -8.58 13.71
CA ASN A 39 -7.70 -9.03 12.38
C ASN A 39 -7.89 -7.90 11.39
N SER A 40 -7.41 -6.71 11.71
CA SER A 40 -7.50 -5.59 10.77
C SER A 40 -6.61 -5.83 9.56
N ASP A 41 -7.14 -5.53 8.37
CA ASP A 41 -6.37 -5.64 7.14
C ASP A 41 -5.29 -4.56 7.06
N TYR A 42 -4.28 -4.84 6.27
CA TYR A 42 -3.25 -3.85 5.97
C TYR A 42 -3.70 -3.03 4.75
N ASP A 43 -3.93 -1.75 4.96
CA ASP A 43 -4.24 -0.83 3.88
C ASP A 43 -2.95 -0.19 3.41
N VAL A 44 -2.59 -0.39 2.15
CA VAL A 44 -1.32 0.11 1.64
C VAL A 44 -1.50 0.77 0.27
N ILE A 45 -0.83 1.90 0.08
CA ILE A 45 -0.77 2.58 -1.21
C ILE A 45 0.58 2.26 -1.84
N LEU A 46 0.53 1.81 -3.09
CA LEU A 46 1.73 1.52 -3.88
C LEU A 46 1.73 2.44 -5.10
N VAL A 47 2.83 3.13 -5.32
CA VAL A 47 2.98 4.04 -6.46
C VAL A 47 4.11 3.54 -7.34
N SER A 48 3.80 3.25 -8.60
CA SER A 48 4.80 2.74 -9.54
C SER A 48 4.47 3.11 -10.99
N PRO A 49 5.46 3.53 -11.77
CA PRO A 49 5.25 3.73 -13.22
C PRO A 49 4.95 2.42 -13.94
N ASN A 50 5.28 1.28 -13.32
CA ASN A 50 5.03 -0.03 -13.93
C ASN A 50 3.54 -0.37 -13.97
N PHE A 51 2.69 0.37 -13.28
CA PHE A 51 1.25 0.15 -13.33
C PHE A 51 0.57 0.79 -14.55
N ARG A 52 1.31 1.54 -15.35
CA ARG A 52 0.75 2.16 -16.55
C ARG A 52 0.25 1.09 -17.51
N GLY A 53 -0.95 1.34 -18.08
CA GLY A 53 -1.53 0.42 -19.04
C GLY A 53 -2.19 -0.81 -18.43
N ILE A 54 -2.23 -0.92 -17.12
CA ILE A 54 -2.85 -2.04 -16.42
C ILE A 54 -4.10 -1.52 -15.72
N PHE A 55 -5.23 -2.21 -15.89
CA PHE A 55 -6.46 -1.84 -15.20
C PHE A 55 -6.26 -1.87 -13.69
N PHE A 56 -6.93 -0.97 -13.00
CA PHE A 56 -6.77 -0.80 -11.56
C PHE A 56 -7.01 -2.11 -10.79
N SER A 57 -8.09 -2.82 -11.13
CA SER A 57 -8.42 -4.10 -10.49
C SER A 57 -7.37 -5.17 -10.77
N GLU A 58 -6.79 -5.15 -11.95
CA GLU A 58 -5.75 -6.11 -12.32
C GLU A 58 -4.45 -5.85 -11.55
N ARG A 59 -4.15 -4.59 -11.29
CA ARG A 59 -2.99 -4.23 -10.47
C ARG A 59 -3.10 -4.84 -9.08
N ILE A 60 -4.28 -4.72 -8.48
CA ILE A 60 -4.55 -5.26 -7.15
C ILE A 60 -4.40 -6.77 -7.15
N ALA A 61 -4.99 -7.44 -8.14
CA ALA A 61 -4.90 -8.90 -8.23
C ALA A 61 -3.45 -9.37 -8.35
N LYS A 62 -2.62 -8.65 -9.11
CA LYS A 62 -1.22 -9.00 -9.26
C LYS A 62 -0.45 -8.86 -7.94
N MET A 63 -0.83 -7.91 -7.13
CA MET A 63 -0.15 -7.68 -5.86
C MET A 63 -0.37 -8.82 -4.86
N TYR A 64 -1.50 -9.49 -4.94
CA TYR A 64 -1.78 -10.63 -4.04
C TYR A 64 -0.78 -11.76 -4.21
N ASP A 65 -0.14 -11.90 -5.35
CA ASP A 65 0.88 -12.93 -5.57
C ASP A 65 2.10 -12.75 -4.69
N PHE A 66 2.30 -11.56 -4.15
CA PHE A 66 3.45 -11.24 -3.30
C PHE A 66 3.14 -11.39 -1.81
N TRP A 67 1.89 -11.67 -1.47
CA TRP A 67 1.50 -11.86 -0.08
C TRP A 67 1.60 -13.34 0.26
N ASN A 68 2.56 -13.70 1.09
CA ASN A 68 2.84 -15.10 1.43
C ASN A 68 2.39 -15.48 2.82
N HIS A 69 1.47 -14.72 3.37
CA HIS A 69 0.96 -15.00 4.70
C HIS A 69 -0.49 -15.45 4.63
N TYR A 70 -0.95 -16.15 5.63
CA TYR A 70 -2.31 -16.60 5.73
C TYR A 70 -2.91 -16.07 7.03
N PRO A 71 -4.12 -15.53 7.02
CA PRO A 71 -5.01 -15.34 5.85
C PRO A 71 -4.54 -14.17 4.96
N LEU A 72 -5.22 -14.02 3.82
CA LEU A 72 -4.98 -12.88 2.95
C LEU A 72 -5.57 -11.65 3.63
N GLU A 73 -4.71 -10.75 4.06
CA GLU A 73 -5.14 -9.61 4.87
C GLU A 73 -4.49 -8.30 4.40
N ILE A 74 -4.34 -8.15 3.08
CA ILE A 74 -3.76 -6.96 2.48
C ILE A 74 -4.72 -6.35 1.48
N GLU A 75 -4.89 -5.03 1.54
CA GLU A 75 -5.71 -4.27 0.59
C GLU A 75 -4.82 -3.23 -0.08
N PRO A 76 -4.20 -3.57 -1.21
CA PRO A 76 -3.32 -2.63 -1.89
C PRO A 76 -4.11 -1.70 -2.82
N LEU A 77 -3.75 -0.42 -2.80
CA LEU A 77 -4.24 0.57 -3.76
C LEU A 77 -3.04 0.95 -4.64
N CYS A 78 -3.14 0.67 -5.91
CA CYS A 78 -2.01 0.76 -6.83
C CYS A 78 -2.21 1.92 -7.81
N TYR A 79 -1.33 2.90 -7.77
CA TYR A 79 -1.42 4.09 -8.61
C TYR A 79 -0.15 4.30 -9.40
N THR A 80 -0.29 4.85 -10.61
CA THR A 80 0.86 5.42 -11.29
C THR A 80 1.23 6.73 -10.61
N PRO A 81 2.47 7.24 -10.82
CA PRO A 81 2.83 8.54 -10.24
C PRO A 81 1.88 9.66 -10.61
N GLU A 82 1.38 9.66 -11.86
CA GLU A 82 0.45 10.67 -12.33
C GLU A 82 -0.90 10.59 -11.63
N GLU A 83 -1.41 9.37 -11.47
CA GLU A 83 -2.67 9.14 -10.77
C GLU A 83 -2.57 9.54 -9.31
N PHE A 84 -1.47 9.18 -8.67
CA PHE A 84 -1.23 9.51 -7.28
C PHE A 84 -1.18 11.03 -7.07
N LYS A 85 -0.50 11.73 -7.95
CA LYS A 85 -0.40 13.19 -7.91
C LYS A 85 -1.77 13.85 -7.99
N ARG A 86 -2.64 13.34 -8.87
CA ARG A 86 -4.01 13.84 -8.97
C ARG A 86 -4.80 13.57 -7.70
N LYS A 87 -4.65 12.38 -7.15
CA LYS A 87 -5.37 12.00 -5.91
C LYS A 87 -4.98 12.88 -4.74
N LEU A 88 -3.72 13.30 -4.68
CA LEU A 88 -3.26 14.18 -3.61
C LEU A 88 -3.92 15.55 -3.63
N LYS A 89 -4.39 15.99 -4.80
CA LYS A 89 -5.06 17.27 -4.94
C LYS A 89 -6.53 17.22 -4.56
N GLU A 90 -7.09 16.00 -4.47
CA GLU A 90 -8.49 15.83 -4.08
C GLU A 90 -8.62 15.79 -2.56
N HIS A 91 -9.76 16.23 -2.08
CA HIS A 91 -10.08 16.09 -0.65
C HIS A 91 -10.65 14.69 -0.45
N GLY A 92 -9.86 13.78 0.07
CA GLY A 92 -10.32 12.43 0.22
C GLY A 92 -9.35 11.53 0.97
N ILE A 93 -9.63 10.23 0.88
CA ILE A 93 -8.93 9.22 1.67
C ILE A 93 -7.43 9.15 1.35
N ILE A 94 -7.04 9.37 0.10
CA ILE A 94 -5.62 9.27 -0.28
C ILE A 94 -4.82 10.41 0.37
N ARG A 95 -5.36 11.62 0.36
CA ARG A 95 -4.69 12.75 0.99
C ARG A 95 -4.53 12.54 2.49
N GLN A 96 -5.57 12.03 3.12
CA GLN A 96 -5.52 11.72 4.55
C GLN A 96 -4.56 10.58 4.84
N ALA A 97 -4.55 9.55 4.00
CA ALA A 97 -3.66 8.40 4.15
C ALA A 97 -2.20 8.82 4.12
N VAL A 98 -1.83 9.73 3.21
CA VAL A 98 -0.45 10.20 3.12
C VAL A 98 -0.08 11.00 4.36
N ARG A 99 -1.01 11.80 4.88
CA ARG A 99 -0.75 12.62 6.05
C ARG A 99 -0.53 11.78 7.31
N GLU A 100 -1.31 10.72 7.48
CA GLU A 100 -1.33 9.92 8.70
C GLU A 100 -0.59 8.59 8.58
N GLY A 101 -0.21 8.22 7.38
CA GLY A 101 0.39 6.91 7.12
C GLY A 101 1.87 6.83 7.45
N ILE A 102 2.36 5.61 7.31
CA ILE A 102 3.78 5.30 7.51
C ILE A 102 4.36 4.94 6.15
N GLU A 103 5.35 5.68 5.71
CA GLU A 103 6.05 5.35 4.47
C GLU A 103 7.04 4.23 4.73
N ILE A 104 7.00 3.20 3.88
CA ILE A 104 7.82 2.00 4.04
C ILE A 104 8.94 1.98 2.99
#